data_e83bd90d866339cf4cdf7619683c58a5
#
_entry.id   e83bd90d866339cf4cdf7619683c58a5
#
_cell.length_a   1.000
_cell.length_b   1.000
_cell.length_c   1.000
_cell.angle_alpha   90.00
_cell.angle_beta   90.00
_cell.angle_gamma   90.00
#
_symmetry.space_group_name_H-M   'P 1'
#
loop_
_entity.id
_entity.type
_entity.pdbx_description
1 polymer ?
#
loop_
_entity_poly.entity_id
_entity_poly.type
_entity_poly.pdbx_seq_one_letter_code
_entity_poly.pdbx_strand_id
1 'polypeptide(L)'
;MPDHDALYHRMFGHPEMVRQLLREFVQEPWVADLDLDRMERSNARYHSDDDQRREGDVVWRIPLRSGGDAYLLLMLEFQSSPDRWMALRAMVYAGLLWQHTIKERKLAPDGRLPPVFPVVVYNGDPAWAMPVSLDALISLPPELPLWQWQPRMRYHIIEEGTFSDTDLASRDTLAALLFRLENCRQADEVIELMDAVIDWFRRHDGFEALRPLFAALVGRVVEMADGAAPGVQVSENLLEVRTMLATRVAEWKQHWRQEGEQKGRQEGEQKGRQEGRQEGEAQVLLRLLERRFGSVPDTVRDRIASADVADLDQWIMRVLDAGSIEDVLS
;
A
#
# COMPACT_ATOMS: atom_id res chain seq x y z
N MET A 1 17.98 6.54 2.83
CA MET A 1 16.99 7.07 1.87
C MET A 1 16.19 8.17 2.50
N PRO A 2 15.65 9.12 1.74
CA PRO A 2 14.70 10.08 2.33
C PRO A 2 13.53 9.31 2.93
N ASP A 3 13.13 9.70 4.12
CA ASP A 3 11.93 9.21 4.78
C ASP A 3 10.73 9.44 3.88
N HIS A 4 9.73 8.54 3.89
CA HIS A 4 8.52 8.64 3.07
C HIS A 4 7.80 9.96 3.32
N ASP A 5 7.70 10.35 4.58
CA ASP A 5 7.10 11.62 4.99
C ASP A 5 7.84 12.81 4.37
N ALA A 6 9.19 12.77 4.37
CA ALA A 6 10.01 13.82 3.77
C ALA A 6 9.83 13.90 2.25
N LEU A 7 9.62 12.76 1.57
CA LEU A 7 9.38 12.73 0.13
C LEU A 7 8.04 13.38 -0.23
N TYR A 8 6.97 12.99 0.45
CA TYR A 8 5.63 13.57 0.26
C TYR A 8 5.60 15.06 0.62
N HIS A 9 6.25 15.45 1.74
CA HIS A 9 6.40 16.84 2.11
C HIS A 9 7.08 17.68 1.01
N ARG A 10 8.07 17.11 0.31
CA ARG A 10 8.73 17.76 -0.83
C ARG A 10 7.81 17.80 -2.06
N MET A 11 7.10 16.70 -2.36
CA MET A 11 6.15 16.65 -3.48
C MET A 11 5.01 17.64 -3.31
N PHE A 12 4.31 17.61 -2.17
CA PHE A 12 3.23 18.54 -1.86
C PHE A 12 3.72 19.95 -1.43
N GLY A 13 5.03 20.12 -1.31
CA GLY A 13 5.69 21.41 -1.28
C GLY A 13 5.74 22.11 -2.65
N HIS A 14 5.41 21.40 -3.73
CA HIS A 14 5.34 21.95 -5.10
C HIS A 14 3.90 22.35 -5.45
N PRO A 15 3.66 23.56 -5.99
CA PRO A 15 2.30 24.08 -6.24
C PRO A 15 1.50 23.18 -7.19
N GLU A 16 2.12 22.58 -8.21
CA GLU A 16 1.42 21.72 -9.16
C GLU A 16 0.80 20.49 -8.50
N MET A 17 1.53 19.82 -7.59
CA MET A 17 1.00 18.66 -6.88
C MET A 17 -0.25 19.01 -6.07
N VAL A 18 -0.23 20.14 -5.37
CA VAL A 18 -1.37 20.61 -4.59
C VAL A 18 -2.52 21.09 -5.48
N ARG A 19 -2.22 21.76 -6.60
CA ARG A 19 -3.23 22.16 -7.59
C ARG A 19 -3.99 20.95 -8.12
N GLN A 20 -3.27 19.92 -8.53
CA GLN A 20 -3.86 18.67 -9.02
C GLN A 20 -4.62 17.95 -7.93
N LEU A 21 -4.06 17.86 -6.70
CA LEU A 21 -4.75 17.25 -5.57
C LEU A 21 -6.12 17.92 -5.32
N LEU A 22 -6.17 19.24 -5.26
CA LEU A 22 -7.41 19.96 -5.01
C LEU A 22 -8.42 19.82 -6.15
N ARG A 23 -7.98 19.89 -7.41
CA ARG A 23 -8.87 19.79 -8.58
C ARG A 23 -9.45 18.40 -8.78
N GLU A 24 -8.65 17.38 -8.55
CA GLU A 24 -9.02 16.00 -8.89
C GLU A 24 -9.65 15.24 -7.71
N PHE A 25 -9.28 15.57 -6.47
CA PHE A 25 -9.62 14.76 -5.30
C PHE A 25 -10.47 15.48 -4.25
N VAL A 26 -10.67 16.81 -4.39
CA VAL A 26 -11.57 17.58 -3.53
C VAL A 26 -12.81 18.00 -4.30
N GLN A 27 -13.90 17.20 -4.17
CA GLN A 27 -15.16 17.42 -4.88
C GLN A 27 -16.07 18.43 -4.15
N GLU A 28 -15.53 19.62 -3.88
CA GLU A 28 -16.26 20.67 -3.15
C GLU A 28 -16.49 21.90 -4.07
N PRO A 29 -17.72 22.44 -4.17
CA PRO A 29 -18.03 23.52 -5.11
C PRO A 29 -17.18 24.77 -4.94
N TRP A 30 -16.74 25.07 -3.71
CA TRP A 30 -15.93 26.25 -3.41
C TRP A 30 -14.49 26.16 -3.92
N VAL A 31 -14.01 24.97 -4.33
CA VAL A 31 -12.68 24.80 -4.96
C VAL A 31 -12.58 25.63 -6.25
N ALA A 32 -13.69 25.85 -6.94
CA ALA A 32 -13.74 26.70 -8.14
C ALA A 32 -13.45 28.18 -7.84
N ASP A 33 -13.66 28.65 -6.61
CA ASP A 33 -13.33 30.03 -6.18
C ASP A 33 -11.85 30.21 -5.83
N LEU A 34 -11.08 29.13 -5.69
CA LEU A 34 -9.65 29.20 -5.42
C LEU A 34 -8.87 29.66 -6.66
N ASP A 35 -8.00 30.66 -6.50
CA ASP A 35 -7.01 31.03 -7.51
C ASP A 35 -5.73 30.20 -7.33
N LEU A 36 -5.80 28.96 -7.82
CA LEU A 36 -4.72 27.97 -7.66
C LEU A 36 -3.45 28.33 -8.44
N ASP A 37 -3.52 29.31 -9.36
CA ASP A 37 -2.34 29.75 -10.11
C ASP A 37 -1.52 30.78 -9.30
N ARG A 38 -2.12 31.38 -8.29
CA ARG A 38 -1.49 32.34 -7.40
C ARG A 38 -1.26 31.84 -5.97
N MET A 39 -1.37 30.53 -5.79
CA MET A 39 -1.11 29.95 -4.47
C MET A 39 0.36 30.04 -4.07
N GLU A 40 0.63 30.28 -2.80
CA GLU A 40 1.96 30.44 -2.24
C GLU A 40 2.14 29.53 -1.02
N ARG A 41 3.29 28.87 -0.94
CA ARG A 41 3.62 28.08 0.24
C ARG A 41 3.86 29.00 1.45
N SER A 42 3.14 28.75 2.53
CA SER A 42 3.35 29.47 3.77
C SER A 42 4.53 28.85 4.56
N ASN A 43 5.54 29.66 4.86
CA ASN A 43 6.69 29.24 5.67
C ASN A 43 6.42 29.34 7.18
N ALA A 44 5.17 29.43 7.58
CA ALA A 44 4.79 29.54 8.98
C ALA A 44 5.18 28.22 9.71
N ARG A 45 6.16 28.33 10.58
CA ARG A 45 6.56 27.22 11.48
C ARG A 45 5.67 27.30 12.72
N TYR A 46 4.75 26.36 12.84
CA TYR A 46 3.92 26.26 14.03
C TYR A 46 4.60 25.33 15.01
N HIS A 47 5.16 25.88 16.10
CA HIS A 47 5.71 25.12 17.20
C HIS A 47 4.67 25.10 18.31
N SER A 48 4.19 23.91 18.70
CA SER A 48 3.66 23.69 20.02
C SER A 48 4.83 23.26 20.93
N ASP A 49 4.85 23.68 22.17
CA ASP A 49 5.94 23.39 23.14
C ASP A 49 6.15 21.89 23.44
N ASP A 50 5.29 21.02 22.92
CA ASP A 50 5.33 19.55 23.06
C ASP A 50 5.91 18.85 21.82
N ASP A 51 6.80 19.51 21.13
CA ASP A 51 7.20 19.32 19.76
C ASP A 51 8.16 18.15 19.52
N GLN A 52 7.61 17.01 19.22
CA GLN A 52 8.25 16.13 18.24
C GLN A 52 7.86 16.67 16.85
N ARG A 53 8.83 17.27 16.13
CA ARG A 53 8.71 17.68 14.72
C ARG A 53 7.98 16.61 13.92
N ARG A 54 6.72 16.81 13.63
CA ARG A 54 6.07 16.07 12.56
C ARG A 54 6.36 16.85 11.28
N GLU A 55 7.37 16.41 10.55
CA GLU A 55 7.90 17.08 9.34
C GLU A 55 6.95 17.01 8.13
N GLY A 56 5.74 16.42 8.30
CA GLY A 56 4.83 16.10 7.20
C GLY A 56 3.77 17.15 6.83
N ASP A 57 3.55 18.19 7.65
CA ASP A 57 2.42 19.11 7.40
C ASP A 57 2.85 20.30 6.51
N VAL A 58 2.04 20.65 5.50
CA VAL A 58 2.31 21.71 4.54
C VAL A 58 1.16 22.72 4.54
N VAL A 59 1.47 24.03 4.60
CA VAL A 59 0.47 25.09 4.58
C VAL A 59 0.62 25.91 3.30
N TRP A 60 -0.52 26.12 2.62
CA TRP A 60 -0.61 26.96 1.44
C TRP A 60 -1.58 28.11 1.65
N ARG A 61 -1.18 29.32 1.27
CA ARG A 61 -2.04 30.48 1.12
C ARG A 61 -2.57 30.51 -0.31
N ILE A 62 -3.87 30.55 -0.48
CA ILE A 62 -4.54 30.52 -1.77
C ILE A 62 -5.48 31.70 -1.87
N PRO A 63 -5.24 32.66 -2.79
CA PRO A 63 -6.18 33.75 -3.02
C PRO A 63 -7.55 33.23 -3.46
N LEU A 64 -8.61 33.88 -3.00
CA LEU A 64 -9.97 33.65 -3.48
C LEU A 64 -10.29 34.57 -4.64
N ARG A 65 -10.97 34.07 -5.68
CA ARG A 65 -11.44 34.89 -6.82
C ARG A 65 -12.50 35.90 -6.37
N SER A 66 -13.28 35.53 -5.35
CA SER A 66 -14.25 36.38 -4.67
C SER A 66 -13.61 37.46 -3.76
N GLY A 67 -12.30 37.37 -3.52
CA GLY A 67 -11.52 38.33 -2.72
C GLY A 67 -11.08 37.75 -1.38
N GLY A 68 -9.91 38.20 -0.91
CA GLY A 68 -9.25 37.66 0.28
C GLY A 68 -8.44 36.41 0.00
N ASP A 69 -8.02 35.73 1.07
CA ASP A 69 -7.20 34.53 1.02
C ASP A 69 -7.87 33.40 1.82
N ALA A 70 -7.67 32.16 1.38
CA ALA A 70 -7.89 30.95 2.15
C ALA A 70 -6.56 30.27 2.46
N TYR A 71 -6.52 29.49 3.52
CA TYR A 71 -5.37 28.66 3.85
C TYR A 71 -5.73 27.19 3.77
N LEU A 72 -4.98 26.44 2.96
CA LEU A 72 -4.99 24.99 2.95
C LEU A 72 -3.98 24.49 3.98
N LEU A 73 -4.45 23.72 4.94
CA LEU A 73 -3.63 22.95 5.87
C LEU A 73 -3.60 21.50 5.40
N LEU A 74 -2.53 21.11 4.72
CA LEU A 74 -2.35 19.76 4.22
C LEU A 74 -1.58 18.95 5.22
N MET A 75 -2.25 17.98 5.86
CA MET A 75 -1.71 17.04 6.82
C MET A 75 -1.46 15.71 6.12
N LEU A 76 -0.21 15.23 6.17
CA LEU A 76 0.21 14.00 5.52
C LEU A 76 0.31 12.89 6.58
N GLU A 77 -0.49 11.83 6.45
CA GLU A 77 -0.57 10.76 7.44
C GLU A 77 -0.27 9.40 6.79
N PHE A 78 0.88 8.83 7.11
CA PHE A 78 1.41 7.59 6.53
C PHE A 78 1.52 6.44 7.54
N GLN A 79 1.00 6.62 8.74
CA GLN A 79 1.09 5.62 9.79
C GLN A 79 0.07 4.50 9.57
N SER A 80 0.49 3.27 9.83
CA SER A 80 -0.40 2.09 9.84
C SER A 80 -1.49 2.16 10.92
N SER A 81 -1.36 3.09 11.88
CA SER A 81 -2.36 3.36 12.92
C SER A 81 -2.84 4.80 12.78
N PRO A 82 -4.02 5.02 12.15
CA PRO A 82 -4.58 6.36 11.97
C PRO A 82 -4.75 7.10 13.31
N ASP A 83 -4.38 8.39 13.34
CA ASP A 83 -4.51 9.23 14.54
C ASP A 83 -5.98 9.52 14.84
N ARG A 84 -6.51 8.93 15.93
CA ARG A 84 -7.86 9.18 16.40
C ARG A 84 -8.13 10.67 16.66
N TRP A 85 -7.10 11.43 17.04
CA TRP A 85 -7.22 12.82 17.43
C TRP A 85 -6.98 13.80 16.26
N MET A 86 -7.01 13.33 15.03
CA MET A 86 -6.75 14.13 13.84
C MET A 86 -7.62 15.39 13.77
N ALA A 87 -8.91 15.33 14.12
CA ALA A 87 -9.77 16.51 14.13
C ALA A 87 -9.37 17.53 15.21
N LEU A 88 -8.85 17.09 16.36
CA LEU A 88 -8.29 17.97 17.38
C LEU A 88 -6.98 18.58 16.89
N ARG A 89 -6.10 17.80 16.25
CA ARG A 89 -4.85 18.28 15.66
C ARG A 89 -5.10 19.34 14.60
N ALA A 90 -6.07 19.14 13.72
CA ALA A 90 -6.50 20.12 12.71
C ALA A 90 -6.97 21.44 13.37
N MET A 91 -7.73 21.36 14.47
CA MET A 91 -8.17 22.54 15.22
C MET A 91 -7.01 23.31 15.85
N VAL A 92 -6.07 22.61 16.46
CA VAL A 92 -4.85 23.22 17.06
C VAL A 92 -4.04 23.95 16.00
N TYR A 93 -3.80 23.31 14.87
CA TYR A 93 -3.02 23.90 13.78
C TYR A 93 -3.72 25.11 13.15
N ALA A 94 -5.05 25.04 12.95
CA ALA A 94 -5.81 26.19 12.49
C ALA A 94 -5.72 27.35 13.50
N GLY A 95 -5.80 27.09 14.79
CA GLY A 95 -5.63 28.09 15.84
C GLY A 95 -4.24 28.76 15.82
N LEU A 96 -3.18 27.97 15.68
CA LEU A 96 -1.80 28.48 15.56
C LEU A 96 -1.61 29.31 14.29
N LEU A 97 -2.19 28.85 13.16
CA LEU A 97 -2.19 29.58 11.90
C LEU A 97 -2.87 30.95 12.05
N TRP A 98 -4.06 31.02 12.68
CA TRP A 98 -4.76 32.28 12.93
C TRP A 98 -3.97 33.22 13.87
N GLN A 99 -3.34 32.71 14.91
CA GLN A 99 -2.45 33.51 15.77
C GLN A 99 -1.28 34.10 14.97
N HIS A 100 -0.68 33.31 14.06
CA HIS A 100 0.35 33.79 13.17
C HIS A 100 -0.15 34.85 12.22
N THR A 101 -1.31 34.64 11.56
CA THR A 101 -1.89 35.63 10.63
C THR A 101 -2.24 36.97 11.32
N ILE A 102 -2.71 36.90 12.58
CA ILE A 102 -2.93 38.09 13.41
C ILE A 102 -1.60 38.86 13.65
N LYS A 103 -0.57 38.11 14.09
CA LYS A 103 0.76 38.68 14.38
C LYS A 103 1.39 39.35 13.14
N GLU A 104 1.28 38.68 11.99
CA GLU A 104 1.79 39.15 10.70
C GLU A 104 0.86 40.20 10.03
N ARG A 105 -0.28 40.56 10.64
CA ARG A 105 -1.32 41.45 10.08
C ARG A 105 -1.83 40.98 8.71
N LYS A 106 -1.90 39.68 8.48
CA LYS A 106 -2.41 39.02 7.25
C LYS A 106 -3.86 38.59 7.42
N LEU A 107 -4.70 39.47 7.94
CA LEU A 107 -6.14 39.26 8.09
C LEU A 107 -6.84 39.42 6.74
N ALA A 108 -8.08 38.88 6.65
CA ALA A 108 -8.96 39.15 5.53
C ALA A 108 -9.22 40.65 5.38
N PRO A 109 -9.66 41.15 4.19
CA PRO A 109 -9.89 42.58 3.97
C PRO A 109 -10.89 43.24 4.92
N ASP A 110 -11.80 42.44 5.47
CA ASP A 110 -12.80 42.89 6.46
C ASP A 110 -12.30 42.80 7.92
N GLY A 111 -11.01 42.53 8.11
CA GLY A 111 -10.36 42.38 9.42
C GLY A 111 -10.63 41.11 10.16
N ARG A 112 -11.29 40.13 9.51
CA ARG A 112 -11.58 38.83 10.09
C ARG A 112 -10.45 37.81 9.83
N LEU A 113 -10.52 36.66 10.51
CA LEU A 113 -9.63 35.55 10.27
C LEU A 113 -9.90 34.96 8.86
N PRO A 114 -8.85 34.61 8.09
CA PRO A 114 -9.03 33.92 6.83
C PRO A 114 -9.57 32.49 7.07
N PRO A 115 -10.36 31.95 6.13
CA PRO A 115 -10.80 30.55 6.21
C PRO A 115 -9.62 29.59 6.13
N VAL A 116 -9.72 28.48 6.87
CA VAL A 116 -8.76 27.39 6.86
C VAL A 116 -9.47 26.11 6.42
N PHE A 117 -8.87 25.43 5.45
CA PHE A 117 -9.36 24.16 4.96
C PHE A 117 -8.34 23.05 5.31
N PRO A 118 -8.59 22.25 6.34
CA PRO A 118 -7.74 21.12 6.67
C PRO A 118 -8.03 19.95 5.74
N VAL A 119 -6.99 19.40 5.13
CA VAL A 119 -7.02 18.18 4.30
C VAL A 119 -6.04 17.19 4.87
N VAL A 120 -6.48 15.95 5.04
CA VAL A 120 -5.64 14.82 5.39
C VAL A 120 -5.47 13.96 4.15
N VAL A 121 -4.23 13.69 3.75
CA VAL A 121 -3.90 12.67 2.75
C VAL A 121 -3.41 11.45 3.52
N TYR A 122 -4.10 10.34 3.35
CA TYR A 122 -3.84 9.10 4.05
C TYR A 122 -3.44 7.98 3.09
N ASN A 123 -2.30 7.38 3.38
CA ASN A 123 -1.73 6.26 2.62
C ASN A 123 -1.42 5.06 3.55
N GLY A 124 -2.38 4.65 4.36
CA GLY A 124 -2.24 3.48 5.23
C GLY A 124 -3.04 2.29 4.73
N ASP A 125 -2.61 1.06 5.07
CA ASP A 125 -3.30 -0.17 4.67
C ASP A 125 -4.71 -0.33 5.25
N PRO A 126 -4.97 -0.05 6.56
CA PRO A 126 -6.35 -0.10 7.07
C PRO A 126 -7.13 1.11 6.58
N ALA A 127 -8.40 0.88 6.19
CA ALA A 127 -9.31 1.96 5.82
C ALA A 127 -9.42 3.02 6.95
N TRP A 128 -9.57 4.29 6.56
CA TRP A 128 -9.69 5.38 7.51
C TRP A 128 -11.03 5.32 8.27
N ALA A 129 -10.98 4.96 9.53
CA ALA A 129 -12.15 4.83 10.40
C ALA A 129 -12.20 5.90 11.51
N MET A 130 -11.34 6.93 11.44
CA MET A 130 -11.27 7.96 12.48
C MET A 130 -12.32 9.05 12.27
N PRO A 131 -12.83 9.67 13.37
CA PRO A 131 -13.77 10.76 13.28
C PRO A 131 -13.22 11.95 12.47
N VAL A 132 -13.96 12.39 11.46
CA VAL A 132 -13.57 13.52 10.59
C VAL A 132 -13.96 14.88 11.18
N SER A 133 -14.66 14.91 12.30
CA SER A 133 -15.10 16.13 12.95
C SER A 133 -14.83 16.10 14.45
N LEU A 134 -14.53 17.27 15.02
CA LEU A 134 -14.16 17.43 16.43
C LEU A 134 -15.30 17.10 17.39
N ASP A 135 -16.52 17.42 17.01
CA ASP A 135 -17.73 17.12 17.81
C ASP A 135 -17.88 15.61 18.08
N ALA A 136 -17.49 14.75 17.16
CA ALA A 136 -17.51 13.31 17.36
C ALA A 136 -16.48 12.80 18.41
N LEU A 137 -15.53 13.64 18.81
CA LEU A 137 -14.53 13.35 19.85
C LEU A 137 -14.93 13.86 21.23
N ILE A 138 -15.99 14.69 21.34
CA ILE A 138 -16.44 15.29 22.59
C ILE A 138 -17.49 14.41 23.24
N SER A 139 -17.25 14.00 24.48
CA SER A 139 -18.21 13.20 25.24
C SER A 139 -19.30 14.11 25.85
N LEU A 140 -20.32 14.37 25.02
CA LEU A 140 -21.46 15.20 25.44
C LEU A 140 -22.75 14.64 24.83
N PRO A 141 -23.83 14.40 25.66
CA PRO A 141 -25.13 13.99 25.15
C PRO A 141 -25.67 14.98 24.10
N PRO A 142 -26.27 14.51 22.98
CA PRO A 142 -26.73 15.37 21.89
C PRO A 142 -27.72 16.45 22.30
N GLU A 143 -28.53 16.19 23.32
CA GLU A 143 -29.62 17.05 23.76
C GLU A 143 -29.15 18.21 24.66
N LEU A 144 -27.91 18.18 25.14
CA LEU A 144 -27.44 19.18 26.08
C LEU A 144 -27.16 20.53 25.40
N PRO A 145 -27.71 21.64 25.90
CA PRO A 145 -27.47 22.98 25.37
C PRO A 145 -26.00 23.40 25.41
N LEU A 146 -25.15 22.66 26.15
CA LEU A 146 -23.71 22.91 26.23
C LEU A 146 -23.00 22.79 24.88
N TRP A 147 -23.60 22.12 23.87
CA TRP A 147 -23.10 22.02 22.53
C TRP A 147 -22.86 23.39 21.85
N GLN A 148 -23.64 24.40 22.16
CA GLN A 148 -23.47 25.74 21.64
C GLN A 148 -22.12 26.38 22.01
N TRP A 149 -21.45 25.87 23.03
CA TRP A 149 -20.18 26.35 23.54
C TRP A 149 -18.99 25.49 23.09
N GLN A 150 -19.24 24.40 22.35
CA GLN A 150 -18.17 23.54 21.90
C GLN A 150 -17.60 24.04 20.57
N PRO A 151 -16.28 23.91 20.36
CA PRO A 151 -15.66 24.26 19.08
C PRO A 151 -16.12 23.28 18.00
N ARG A 152 -16.18 23.77 16.77
CA ARG A 152 -16.48 22.98 15.59
C ARG A 152 -15.32 23.08 14.61
N MET A 153 -14.77 21.91 14.23
CA MET A 153 -13.76 21.75 13.23
C MET A 153 -13.96 20.42 12.55
N ARG A 154 -13.76 20.40 11.25
CA ARG A 154 -13.68 19.14 10.48
C ARG A 154 -12.55 19.24 9.46
N TYR A 155 -12.06 18.10 9.02
CA TYR A 155 -11.12 17.99 7.92
C TYR A 155 -11.71 17.19 6.76
N HIS A 156 -11.17 17.39 5.58
CA HIS A 156 -11.43 16.57 4.41
C HIS A 156 -10.40 15.44 4.37
N ILE A 157 -10.85 14.22 4.12
CA ILE A 157 -9.97 13.06 4.00
C ILE A 157 -9.82 12.66 2.53
N ILE A 158 -8.59 12.48 2.08
CA ILE A 158 -8.23 11.86 0.81
C ILE A 158 -7.51 10.57 1.17
N GLU A 159 -8.20 9.46 1.00
CA GLU A 159 -7.69 8.13 1.29
C GLU A 159 -7.25 7.49 -0.03
N GLU A 160 -5.93 7.40 -0.26
CA GLU A 160 -5.34 6.97 -1.53
C GLU A 160 -5.77 5.57 -1.95
N GLY A 161 -5.88 4.65 -0.99
CA GLY A 161 -6.27 3.26 -1.22
C GLY A 161 -7.73 3.06 -1.64
N THR A 162 -8.60 4.09 -1.58
CA THR A 162 -10.01 3.97 -1.98
C THR A 162 -10.23 4.17 -3.48
N PHE A 163 -9.26 4.76 -4.18
CA PHE A 163 -9.36 5.00 -5.62
C PHE A 163 -8.97 3.75 -6.41
N SER A 164 -9.80 3.32 -7.36
CA SER A 164 -9.44 2.24 -8.26
C SER A 164 -8.36 2.67 -9.25
N ASP A 165 -7.53 1.72 -9.71
CA ASP A 165 -6.52 2.03 -10.73
C ASP A 165 -7.15 2.56 -12.02
N THR A 166 -8.31 2.05 -12.42
CA THR A 166 -9.06 2.53 -13.61
C THR A 166 -9.48 3.99 -13.45
N ASP A 167 -9.96 4.40 -12.25
CA ASP A 167 -10.33 5.78 -11.98
C ASP A 167 -9.09 6.69 -12.02
N LEU A 168 -8.02 6.31 -11.33
CA LEU A 168 -6.77 7.06 -11.33
C LEU A 168 -6.12 7.14 -12.72
N ALA A 169 -6.17 6.06 -13.51
CA ALA A 169 -5.62 6.03 -14.87
C ALA A 169 -6.36 6.95 -15.84
N SER A 170 -7.63 7.25 -15.56
CA SER A 170 -8.40 8.22 -16.35
C SER A 170 -7.97 9.66 -16.16
N ARG A 171 -7.19 9.95 -15.12
CA ARG A 171 -6.73 11.29 -14.72
C ARG A 171 -5.29 11.51 -15.20
N ASP A 172 -5.09 12.43 -16.13
CA ASP A 172 -3.76 12.77 -16.67
C ASP A 172 -2.99 13.73 -15.76
N THR A 173 -2.74 13.30 -14.49
CA THR A 173 -2.11 14.15 -13.47
C THR A 173 -1.02 13.41 -12.69
N LEU A 174 0.00 14.14 -12.19
CA LEU A 174 1.04 13.61 -11.33
C LEU A 174 0.49 13.12 -9.98
N ALA A 175 -0.54 13.77 -9.46
CA ALA A 175 -1.18 13.35 -8.20
C ALA A 175 -1.86 11.97 -8.36
N ALA A 176 -2.49 11.71 -9.50
CA ALA A 176 -3.06 10.39 -9.79
C ALA A 176 -1.96 9.34 -10.02
N LEU A 177 -0.88 9.69 -10.72
CA LEU A 177 0.27 8.80 -10.91
C LEU A 177 0.99 8.47 -9.58
N LEU A 178 1.07 9.44 -8.66
CA LEU A 178 1.57 9.22 -7.30
C LEU A 178 0.74 8.15 -6.59
N PHE A 179 -0.59 8.30 -6.56
CA PHE A 179 -1.48 7.35 -5.89
C PHE A 179 -1.46 5.96 -6.55
N ARG A 180 -1.34 5.89 -7.88
CA ARG A 180 -1.18 4.62 -8.59
C ARG A 180 0.12 3.91 -8.20
N LEU A 181 1.24 4.65 -8.12
CA LEU A 181 2.53 4.10 -7.70
C LEU A 181 2.48 3.56 -6.27
N GLU A 182 1.87 4.29 -5.33
CA GLU A 182 1.74 3.87 -3.94
C GLU A 182 0.81 2.65 -3.77
N ASN A 183 -0.24 2.58 -4.56
CA ASN A 183 -1.17 1.45 -4.56
C ASN A 183 -0.65 0.23 -5.32
N CYS A 184 0.45 0.37 -6.08
CA CYS A 184 1.02 -0.70 -6.88
C CYS A 184 1.64 -1.79 -5.99
N ARG A 185 1.31 -3.06 -6.27
CA ARG A 185 1.81 -4.22 -5.54
C ARG A 185 2.63 -5.17 -6.41
N GLN A 186 2.70 -4.93 -7.72
CA GLN A 186 3.36 -5.82 -8.68
C GLN A 186 4.48 -5.09 -9.41
N ALA A 187 5.65 -5.72 -9.49
CA ALA A 187 6.82 -5.11 -10.10
C ALA A 187 6.67 -4.78 -11.60
N ASP A 188 5.87 -5.56 -12.34
CA ASP A 188 5.58 -5.29 -13.75
C ASP A 188 4.76 -4.01 -13.94
N GLU A 189 3.78 -3.78 -13.07
CA GLU A 189 2.94 -2.58 -13.08
C GLU A 189 3.76 -1.32 -12.78
N VAL A 190 4.80 -1.42 -11.95
CA VAL A 190 5.70 -0.29 -11.66
C VAL A 190 6.40 0.21 -12.92
N ILE A 191 6.80 -0.69 -13.83
CA ILE A 191 7.46 -0.31 -15.08
C ILE A 191 6.49 0.46 -15.98
N GLU A 192 5.25 -0.01 -16.12
CA GLU A 192 4.21 0.66 -16.90
C GLU A 192 3.87 2.04 -16.33
N LEU A 193 3.75 2.14 -15.01
CA LEU A 193 3.51 3.40 -14.33
C LEU A 193 4.70 4.37 -14.48
N MET A 194 5.92 3.85 -14.48
CA MET A 194 7.10 4.66 -14.73
C MET A 194 7.14 5.21 -16.15
N ASP A 195 6.75 4.41 -17.15
CA ASP A 195 6.60 4.89 -18.52
C ASP A 195 5.54 6.01 -18.60
N ALA A 196 4.41 5.87 -17.89
CA ALA A 196 3.39 6.91 -17.80
C ALA A 196 3.93 8.22 -17.14
N VAL A 197 4.72 8.09 -16.07
CA VAL A 197 5.38 9.24 -15.41
C VAL A 197 6.36 9.94 -16.37
N ILE A 198 7.20 9.17 -17.06
CA ILE A 198 8.15 9.72 -18.04
C ILE A 198 7.42 10.44 -19.16
N ASP A 199 6.34 9.85 -19.68
CA ASP A 199 5.54 10.45 -20.77
C ASP A 199 4.80 11.70 -20.31
N TRP A 200 4.32 11.72 -19.06
CA TRP A 200 3.73 12.92 -18.50
C TRP A 200 4.75 14.08 -18.48
N PHE A 201 5.97 13.83 -17.96
CA PHE A 201 7.04 14.84 -17.94
C PHE A 201 7.54 15.26 -19.33
N ARG A 202 7.36 14.43 -20.35
CA ARG A 202 7.68 14.80 -21.75
C ARG A 202 6.64 15.73 -22.36
N ARG A 203 5.38 15.59 -21.95
CA ARG A 203 4.27 16.39 -22.43
C ARG A 203 4.12 17.73 -21.68
N HIS A 204 4.73 17.84 -20.50
CA HIS A 204 4.58 19.01 -19.63
C HIS A 204 5.96 19.54 -19.22
N ASP A 205 6.27 20.75 -19.63
CA ASP A 205 7.52 21.45 -19.28
C ASP A 205 7.37 22.22 -17.95
N GLY A 206 8.50 22.52 -17.31
CA GLY A 206 8.54 23.37 -16.10
C GLY A 206 8.40 22.63 -14.78
N PHE A 207 8.40 21.30 -14.80
CA PHE A 207 8.23 20.46 -13.61
C PHE A 207 9.47 19.61 -13.27
N GLU A 208 10.65 20.07 -13.71
CA GLU A 208 11.93 19.37 -13.55
C GLU A 208 12.25 19.06 -12.08
N ALA A 209 11.83 19.94 -11.15
CA ALA A 209 12.02 19.76 -9.72
C ALA A 209 11.28 18.53 -9.13
N LEU A 210 10.22 18.04 -9.78
CA LEU A 210 9.46 16.87 -9.36
C LEU A 210 10.06 15.55 -9.88
N ARG A 211 10.81 15.58 -10.98
CA ARG A 211 11.40 14.36 -11.58
C ARG A 211 12.23 13.52 -10.60
N PRO A 212 13.18 14.10 -9.84
CA PRO A 212 13.97 13.33 -8.88
C PRO A 212 13.12 12.79 -7.71
N LEU A 213 12.00 13.45 -7.38
CA LEU A 213 11.09 12.98 -6.34
C LEU A 213 10.32 11.75 -6.80
N PHE A 214 9.83 11.73 -8.04
CA PHE A 214 9.20 10.54 -8.62
C PHE A 214 10.20 9.40 -8.83
N ALA A 215 11.44 9.69 -9.20
CA ALA A 215 12.50 8.68 -9.28
C ALA A 215 12.76 8.03 -7.91
N ALA A 216 12.83 8.84 -6.85
CA ALA A 216 13.00 8.35 -5.47
C ALA A 216 11.79 7.51 -5.00
N LEU A 217 10.56 7.93 -5.34
CA LEU A 217 9.33 7.20 -5.03
C LEU A 217 9.33 5.81 -5.68
N VAL A 218 9.60 5.75 -6.99
CA VAL A 218 9.65 4.48 -7.72
C VAL A 218 10.69 3.54 -7.13
N GLY A 219 11.89 4.05 -6.80
CA GLY A 219 12.92 3.26 -6.14
C GLY A 219 12.44 2.63 -4.83
N ARG A 220 11.68 3.39 -4.04
CA ARG A 220 11.08 2.92 -2.78
C ARG A 220 9.99 1.86 -3.01
N VAL A 221 9.06 2.10 -3.94
CA VAL A 221 7.98 1.15 -4.25
C VAL A 221 8.58 -0.21 -4.65
N VAL A 222 9.65 -0.20 -5.44
CA VAL A 222 10.36 -1.41 -5.85
C VAL A 222 11.01 -2.12 -4.67
N GLU A 223 11.66 -1.39 -3.76
CA GLU A 223 12.24 -2.00 -2.56
C GLU A 223 11.18 -2.66 -1.67
N MET A 224 10.02 -2.06 -1.54
CA MET A 224 8.90 -2.64 -0.79
C MET A 224 8.30 -3.87 -1.46
N ALA A 225 8.20 -3.88 -2.80
CA ALA A 225 7.68 -5.01 -3.57
C ALA A 225 8.63 -6.22 -3.57
N ASP A 226 9.94 -6.00 -3.45
CA ASP A 226 10.97 -7.05 -3.52
C ASP A 226 11.28 -7.72 -2.17
N GLY A 227 10.88 -7.11 -1.06
CA GLY A 227 11.09 -7.65 0.29
C GLY A 227 12.55 -7.85 0.72
N ALA A 228 13.53 -7.55 -0.13
CA ALA A 228 14.92 -7.77 0.16
C ALA A 228 15.89 -7.11 -0.81
N ALA A 229 16.31 -5.92 -0.66
CA ALA A 229 17.71 -5.52 -0.85
C ALA A 229 17.88 -4.02 -0.58
N PRO A 230 18.42 -3.63 0.56
CA PRO A 230 18.87 -2.26 0.75
C PRO A 230 20.07 -2.01 -0.16
N GLY A 231 20.02 -0.99 -1.00
CA GLY A 231 21.17 -0.55 -1.74
C GLY A 231 21.00 -0.15 -3.20
N VAL A 232 19.78 0.10 -3.66
CA VAL A 232 19.61 0.78 -4.95
C VAL A 232 20.01 2.24 -4.74
N GLN A 233 21.16 2.64 -5.27
CA GLN A 233 21.40 4.06 -5.52
C GLN A 233 20.40 4.49 -6.59
N VAL A 234 19.29 5.07 -6.13
CA VAL A 234 18.29 5.59 -7.05
C VAL A 234 18.88 6.80 -7.74
N SER A 235 19.13 6.68 -9.05
CA SER A 235 19.49 7.82 -9.87
C SER A 235 18.36 8.85 -9.85
N GLU A 236 18.68 10.14 -9.85
CA GLU A 236 17.70 11.21 -10.02
C GLU A 236 17.10 11.24 -11.44
N ASN A 237 17.62 10.40 -12.33
CA ASN A 237 17.19 10.28 -13.72
C ASN A 237 16.17 9.13 -13.88
N LEU A 238 14.92 9.48 -14.16
CA LEU A 238 13.82 8.54 -14.36
C LEU A 238 14.11 7.46 -15.43
N LEU A 239 14.83 7.80 -16.52
CA LEU A 239 15.18 6.84 -17.58
C LEU A 239 16.19 5.82 -17.10
N GLU A 240 17.16 6.22 -16.28
CA GLU A 240 18.15 5.29 -15.69
C GLU A 240 17.46 4.36 -14.69
N VAL A 241 16.59 4.90 -13.83
CA VAL A 241 15.79 4.11 -12.88
C VAL A 241 14.94 3.08 -13.66
N ARG A 242 14.26 3.51 -14.71
CA ARG A 242 13.46 2.61 -15.56
C ARG A 242 14.29 1.48 -16.16
N THR A 243 15.46 1.80 -16.72
CA THR A 243 16.34 0.80 -17.35
C THR A 243 16.83 -0.21 -16.31
N MET A 244 17.22 0.26 -15.15
CA MET A 244 17.66 -0.59 -14.04
C MET A 244 16.53 -1.51 -13.57
N LEU A 245 15.28 -0.98 -13.43
CA LEU A 245 14.11 -1.76 -13.04
C LEU A 245 13.77 -2.84 -14.05
N ALA A 246 13.75 -2.51 -15.35
CA ALA A 246 13.48 -3.48 -16.40
C ALA A 246 14.46 -4.66 -16.37
N THR A 247 15.75 -4.38 -16.11
CA THR A 247 16.77 -5.41 -15.95
C THR A 247 16.52 -6.29 -14.73
N ARG A 248 16.23 -5.67 -13.57
CA ARG A 248 15.94 -6.41 -12.33
C ARG A 248 14.71 -7.28 -12.43
N VAL A 249 13.61 -6.74 -12.95
CA VAL A 249 12.38 -7.52 -13.14
C VAL A 249 12.61 -8.73 -14.04
N ALA A 250 13.42 -8.58 -15.09
CA ALA A 250 13.80 -9.69 -15.95
C ALA A 250 14.64 -10.75 -15.20
N GLU A 251 15.59 -10.33 -14.37
CA GLU A 251 16.40 -11.21 -13.52
C GLU A 251 15.52 -11.96 -12.48
N TRP A 252 14.57 -11.27 -11.84
CA TRP A 252 13.63 -11.88 -10.89
C TRP A 252 12.74 -12.92 -11.55
N LYS A 253 12.15 -12.61 -12.71
CA LYS A 253 11.34 -13.58 -13.46
C LYS A 253 12.14 -14.83 -13.80
N GLN A 254 13.42 -14.67 -14.15
CA GLN A 254 14.30 -15.79 -14.41
C GLN A 254 14.59 -16.59 -13.13
N HIS A 255 14.89 -15.92 -12.02
CA HIS A 255 15.15 -16.56 -10.73
C HIS A 255 13.92 -17.34 -10.21
N TRP A 256 12.73 -16.72 -10.21
CA TRP A 256 11.50 -17.39 -9.79
C TRP A 256 11.14 -18.58 -10.67
N ARG A 257 11.39 -18.47 -11.99
CA ARG A 257 11.21 -19.61 -12.88
C ARG A 257 12.13 -20.77 -12.48
N GLN A 258 13.40 -20.49 -12.25
CA GLN A 258 14.38 -21.48 -11.84
C GLN A 258 14.02 -22.10 -10.49
N GLU A 259 13.61 -21.30 -9.50
CA GLU A 259 13.14 -21.83 -8.20
C GLU A 259 11.89 -22.68 -8.33
N GLY A 260 10.92 -22.23 -9.13
CA GLY A 260 9.70 -23.01 -9.39
C GLY A 260 9.99 -24.34 -10.08
N GLU A 261 10.86 -24.35 -11.10
CA GLU A 261 11.30 -25.56 -11.78
C GLU A 261 12.07 -26.51 -10.83
N GLN A 262 12.92 -25.95 -9.97
CA GLN A 262 13.68 -26.75 -9.01
C GLN A 262 12.77 -27.36 -7.93
N LYS A 263 11.84 -26.58 -7.36
CA LYS A 263 10.83 -27.07 -6.42
C LYS A 263 9.94 -28.13 -7.04
N GLY A 264 9.39 -27.85 -8.23
CA GLY A 264 8.54 -28.81 -8.94
C GLY A 264 9.28 -30.13 -9.26
N ARG A 265 10.57 -30.06 -9.62
CA ARG A 265 11.39 -31.24 -9.82
C ARG A 265 11.62 -32.02 -8.53
N GLN A 266 11.93 -31.33 -7.41
CA GLN A 266 12.13 -31.99 -6.11
C GLN A 266 10.84 -32.66 -5.61
N GLU A 267 9.71 -31.95 -5.71
CA GLU A 267 8.40 -32.50 -5.34
C GLU A 267 8.01 -33.67 -6.22
N GLY A 268 8.25 -33.59 -7.54
CA GLY A 268 8.01 -34.67 -8.49
C GLY A 268 8.90 -35.88 -8.21
N GLU A 269 10.19 -35.70 -7.91
CA GLU A 269 11.11 -36.79 -7.53
C GLU A 269 10.71 -37.44 -6.21
N GLN A 270 10.30 -36.65 -5.20
CA GLN A 270 9.83 -37.22 -3.91
C GLN A 270 8.55 -38.03 -4.10
N LYS A 271 7.58 -37.45 -4.84
CA LYS A 271 6.31 -38.12 -5.11
C LYS A 271 6.52 -39.42 -5.91
N GLY A 272 7.32 -39.35 -6.98
CA GLY A 272 7.64 -40.51 -7.77
C GLY A 272 8.38 -41.60 -6.99
N ARG A 273 9.29 -41.25 -6.06
CA ARG A 273 9.94 -42.22 -5.17
C ARG A 273 8.94 -42.88 -4.20
N GLN A 274 8.00 -42.07 -3.66
CA GLN A 274 7.00 -42.59 -2.73
C GLN A 274 6.01 -43.50 -3.45
N GLU A 275 5.51 -43.12 -4.63
CA GLU A 275 4.62 -43.94 -5.46
C GLU A 275 5.32 -45.23 -5.92
N GLY A 276 6.56 -45.14 -6.42
CA GLY A 276 7.33 -46.32 -6.83
C GLY A 276 7.66 -47.25 -5.69
N ARG A 277 7.88 -46.74 -4.47
CA ARG A 277 8.04 -47.58 -3.27
C ARG A 277 6.74 -48.31 -2.91
N GLN A 278 5.61 -47.58 -2.88
CA GLN A 278 4.29 -48.14 -2.60
C GLN A 278 3.90 -49.24 -3.60
N GLU A 279 4.07 -48.99 -4.89
CA GLU A 279 3.82 -50.00 -5.93
C GLU A 279 4.73 -51.22 -5.80
N GLY A 280 6.03 -51.01 -5.53
CA GLY A 280 6.99 -52.08 -5.32
C GLY A 280 6.63 -52.96 -4.14
N GLU A 281 6.29 -52.38 -2.99
CA GLU A 281 5.87 -53.10 -1.78
C GLU A 281 4.54 -53.85 -2.00
N ALA A 282 3.57 -53.24 -2.67
CA ALA A 282 2.31 -53.90 -3.04
C ALA A 282 2.53 -55.12 -3.93
N GLN A 283 3.41 -55.02 -4.93
CA GLN A 283 3.77 -56.16 -5.78
C GLN A 283 4.47 -57.26 -5.03
N VAL A 284 5.37 -56.94 -4.10
CA VAL A 284 6.05 -57.93 -3.25
C VAL A 284 5.04 -58.66 -2.38
N LEU A 285 4.13 -57.93 -1.73
CA LEU A 285 3.09 -58.51 -0.88
C LEU A 285 2.18 -59.44 -1.68
N LEU A 286 1.71 -59.03 -2.86
CA LEU A 286 0.89 -59.88 -3.73
C LEU A 286 1.58 -61.18 -4.11
N ARG A 287 2.86 -61.14 -4.48
CA ARG A 287 3.64 -62.37 -4.80
C ARG A 287 3.79 -63.30 -3.59
N LEU A 288 3.99 -62.73 -2.39
CA LEU A 288 4.09 -63.53 -1.18
C LEU A 288 2.75 -64.20 -0.82
N LEU A 289 1.63 -63.49 -0.95
CA LEU A 289 0.30 -64.01 -0.73
C LEU A 289 -0.05 -65.13 -1.74
N GLU A 290 0.23 -64.91 -3.05
CA GLU A 290 0.01 -65.91 -4.09
C GLU A 290 0.84 -67.21 -3.85
N ARG A 291 2.07 -67.00 -3.42
CA ARG A 291 2.97 -68.21 -3.13
C ARG A 291 2.53 -68.96 -1.93
N ARG A 292 1.99 -68.27 -0.89
CA ARG A 292 1.65 -68.93 0.39
C ARG A 292 0.22 -69.49 0.46
N PHE A 293 -0.72 -68.74 -0.09
CA PHE A 293 -2.16 -69.02 0.03
C PHE A 293 -2.83 -69.37 -1.31
N GLY A 294 -2.10 -69.21 -2.42
CA GLY A 294 -2.66 -69.49 -3.74
C GLY A 294 -3.34 -68.28 -4.36
N SER A 295 -4.51 -68.41 -4.98
CA SER A 295 -5.21 -67.39 -5.68
C SER A 295 -5.64 -66.23 -4.74
N VAL A 296 -5.24 -65.00 -5.01
CA VAL A 296 -5.62 -63.79 -4.26
C VAL A 296 -6.87 -63.19 -4.87
N PRO A 297 -7.97 -62.97 -4.12
CA PRO A 297 -9.20 -62.33 -4.61
C PRO A 297 -8.97 -60.91 -5.08
N ASP A 298 -9.76 -60.44 -6.08
CA ASP A 298 -9.65 -59.11 -6.64
C ASP A 298 -9.88 -58.01 -5.60
N THR A 299 -10.81 -58.19 -4.67
CA THR A 299 -11.06 -57.30 -3.54
C THR A 299 -9.84 -57.05 -2.66
N VAL A 300 -9.02 -58.11 -2.48
CA VAL A 300 -7.75 -58.04 -1.74
C VAL A 300 -6.68 -57.33 -2.56
N ARG A 301 -6.62 -57.54 -3.86
CA ARG A 301 -5.72 -56.84 -4.79
C ARG A 301 -5.97 -55.33 -4.78
N ASP A 302 -7.24 -54.91 -4.85
CA ASP A 302 -7.63 -53.49 -4.80
C ASP A 302 -7.28 -52.84 -3.46
N ARG A 303 -7.48 -53.57 -2.36
CA ARG A 303 -7.12 -53.09 -1.02
C ARG A 303 -5.60 -52.90 -0.88
N ILE A 304 -4.80 -53.81 -1.38
CA ILE A 304 -3.33 -53.72 -1.38
C ILE A 304 -2.85 -52.56 -2.28
N ALA A 305 -3.46 -52.40 -3.45
CA ALA A 305 -3.09 -51.32 -4.38
C ALA A 305 -3.40 -49.90 -3.82
N SER A 306 -4.39 -49.80 -2.92
CA SER A 306 -4.80 -48.54 -2.30
C SER A 306 -4.18 -48.30 -0.91
N ALA A 307 -3.43 -49.27 -0.36
CA ALA A 307 -2.85 -49.19 0.96
C ALA A 307 -1.62 -48.23 1.01
N ASP A 308 -1.39 -47.62 2.14
CA ASP A 308 -0.19 -46.82 2.33
C ASP A 308 1.04 -47.71 2.60
N VAL A 309 2.23 -47.09 2.51
CA VAL A 309 3.52 -47.78 2.68
C VAL A 309 3.63 -48.44 4.07
N ALA A 310 3.09 -47.82 5.12
CA ALA A 310 3.17 -48.32 6.48
C ALA A 310 2.32 -49.58 6.66
N ASP A 311 1.13 -49.63 6.08
CA ASP A 311 0.26 -50.81 6.08
C ASP A 311 0.89 -51.95 5.26
N LEU A 312 1.46 -51.63 4.08
CA LEU A 312 2.14 -52.61 3.24
C LEU A 312 3.33 -53.27 3.95
N ASP A 313 4.19 -52.48 4.58
CA ASP A 313 5.31 -52.99 5.37
C ASP A 313 4.83 -53.92 6.50
N GLN A 314 3.76 -53.56 7.23
CA GLN A 314 3.19 -54.43 8.28
C GLN A 314 2.64 -55.72 7.72
N TRP A 315 1.92 -55.66 6.60
CA TRP A 315 1.34 -56.85 5.98
C TRP A 315 2.43 -57.79 5.42
N ILE A 316 3.51 -57.23 4.85
CA ILE A 316 4.67 -58.01 4.39
C ILE A 316 5.30 -58.77 5.57
N MET A 317 5.42 -58.19 6.75
CA MET A 317 5.95 -58.87 7.92
C MET A 317 5.00 -59.98 8.43
N ARG A 318 3.69 -59.69 8.45
CA ARG A 318 2.68 -60.65 8.93
C ARG A 318 2.48 -61.83 7.99
N VAL A 319 2.72 -61.67 6.69
CA VAL A 319 2.53 -62.76 5.72
C VAL A 319 3.33 -64.03 6.05
N LEU A 320 4.44 -63.92 6.83
CA LEU A 320 5.28 -64.99 7.19
C LEU A 320 4.63 -65.92 8.26
N ASP A 321 3.82 -65.36 9.17
CA ASP A 321 3.28 -66.07 10.34
C ASP A 321 1.76 -66.28 10.27
N ALA A 322 1.02 -65.51 9.47
CA ALA A 322 -0.44 -65.52 9.39
C ALA A 322 -0.99 -66.88 8.87
N GLY A 323 -2.15 -67.30 9.34
CA GLY A 323 -2.83 -68.51 8.92
C GLY A 323 -3.75 -68.32 7.70
N SER A 324 -4.19 -67.08 7.39
CA SER A 324 -5.06 -66.73 6.28
C SER A 324 -4.70 -65.37 5.69
N ILE A 325 -5.27 -65.02 4.50
CA ILE A 325 -5.10 -63.71 3.87
C ILE A 325 -5.73 -62.63 4.75
N GLU A 326 -6.86 -62.90 5.38
CA GLU A 326 -7.57 -61.97 6.28
C GLU A 326 -6.72 -61.65 7.51
N ASP A 327 -5.97 -62.63 8.06
CA ASP A 327 -5.07 -62.42 9.20
C ASP A 327 -3.88 -61.51 8.82
N VAL A 328 -3.46 -61.52 7.57
CA VAL A 328 -2.38 -60.66 7.07
C VAL A 328 -2.83 -59.21 7.03
N LEU A 329 -4.06 -58.95 6.56
CA LEU A 329 -4.60 -57.64 6.30
C LEU A 329 -5.37 -57.02 7.49
N SER A 330 -5.41 -57.73 8.62
CA SER A 330 -6.12 -57.26 9.84
C SER A 330 -5.47 -56.09 10.54
#